data_7cd7b00b8cff60e34a5e9a772cf430ba
#
_entry.id   7cd7b00b8cff60e34a5e9a772cf430ba
#
_cell.length_a   1.000
_cell.length_b   1.000
_cell.length_c   1.000
_cell.angle_alpha   90.00
_cell.angle_beta   90.00
_cell.angle_gamma   90.00
#
_symmetry.space_group_name_H-M   'P 1'
#
loop_
_entity.id
_entity.type
_entity.pdbx_description
1 polymer ?
#
loop_
_entity_poly.entity_id
_entity_poly.type
_entity_poly.pdbx_seq_one_letter_code
_entity_poly.pdbx_strand_id
1 'polypeptide(L)'
;NQFYSAGMSNGGFMSYHLACNINSKIAAIASVTGSMSVFSYENCNAQSTSVLQIHGTVDTVVPYDGAVTDSEVGFKGIEDVMGFWSNNNACNLEPSIATLSDISGDGVSGTHRIYSECANDVEVQLYLLEGVGHDWPENYEVDGNGGTGQYDINSAEIIWEFFNNFDQLGRKQ
;
A
#
# COMPACT_ATOMS: atom_id res chain seq x y z
N ASN A 1 -16.68 -15.59 -3.80
CA ASN A 1 -16.82 -14.16 -4.07
C ASN A 1 -15.51 -13.47 -3.70
N GLN A 2 -14.96 -12.70 -4.63
CA GLN A 2 -13.71 -11.98 -4.45
C GLN A 2 -14.06 -10.48 -4.37
N PHE A 3 -13.82 -9.87 -3.21
CA PHE A 3 -13.94 -8.43 -3.05
C PHE A 3 -12.55 -7.87 -2.75
N TYR A 4 -12.23 -6.81 -3.45
CA TYR A 4 -11.00 -6.04 -3.28
C TYR A 4 -11.36 -4.62 -2.92
N SER A 5 -10.48 -3.93 -2.23
CA SER A 5 -10.62 -2.50 -1.95
C SER A 5 -9.34 -1.78 -2.30
N ALA A 6 -9.45 -0.76 -3.13
CA ALA A 6 -8.35 0.14 -3.44
C ALA A 6 -8.78 1.59 -3.32
N GLY A 7 -7.84 2.45 -2.97
CA GLY A 7 -8.12 3.88 -2.95
C GLY A 7 -6.90 4.72 -2.62
N MET A 8 -6.99 5.99 -3.01
CA MET A 8 -5.98 6.99 -2.71
C MET A 8 -6.37 7.77 -1.45
N SER A 9 -5.36 8.18 -0.66
CA SER A 9 -5.55 9.08 0.46
C SER A 9 -6.62 8.54 1.43
N ASN A 10 -7.72 9.24 1.64
CA ASN A 10 -8.85 8.78 2.45
C ASN A 10 -9.42 7.43 1.99
N GLY A 11 -9.38 7.13 0.68
CA GLY A 11 -9.74 5.82 0.13
C GLY A 11 -8.79 4.70 0.57
N GLY A 12 -7.50 5.00 0.71
CA GLY A 12 -6.50 4.09 1.27
C GLY A 12 -6.77 3.81 2.75
N PHE A 13 -7.06 4.84 3.55
CA PHE A 13 -7.50 4.67 4.96
C PHE A 13 -8.74 3.78 5.05
N MET A 14 -9.71 3.99 4.16
CA MET A 14 -10.92 3.18 4.12
C MET A 14 -10.60 1.73 3.75
N SER A 15 -9.67 1.48 2.84
CA SER A 15 -9.27 0.12 2.46
C SER A 15 -8.69 -0.64 3.66
N TYR A 16 -7.82 -0.02 4.44
CA TYR A 16 -7.32 -0.58 5.70
C TYR A 16 -8.45 -0.80 6.72
N HIS A 17 -9.35 0.16 6.87
CA HIS A 17 -10.49 0.04 7.77
C HIS A 17 -11.39 -1.15 7.40
N LEU A 18 -11.65 -1.37 6.11
CA LEU A 18 -12.41 -2.52 5.63
C LEU A 18 -11.69 -3.83 5.89
N ALA A 19 -10.37 -3.90 5.68
CA ALA A 19 -9.57 -5.09 5.99
C ALA A 19 -9.61 -5.45 7.48
N CYS A 20 -9.65 -4.44 8.37
CA CYS A 20 -9.76 -4.68 9.80
C CYS A 20 -11.16 -5.13 10.26
N ASN A 21 -12.23 -4.69 9.60
CA ASN A 21 -13.60 -4.84 10.14
C ASN A 21 -14.48 -5.82 9.36
N ILE A 22 -14.22 -6.06 8.08
CA ILE A 22 -14.97 -7.00 7.24
C ILE A 22 -14.06 -7.96 6.47
N ASN A 23 -12.93 -8.30 7.08
CA ASN A 23 -11.87 -9.14 6.50
C ASN A 23 -12.36 -10.45 5.89
N SER A 24 -13.39 -11.08 6.46
CA SER A 24 -13.98 -12.32 5.91
C SER A 24 -14.60 -12.15 4.50
N LYS A 25 -14.68 -10.93 3.99
CA LYS A 25 -15.16 -10.60 2.64
C LYS A 25 -14.10 -10.03 1.73
N ILE A 26 -13.03 -9.51 2.29
CA ILE A 26 -11.95 -8.83 1.54
C ILE A 26 -10.84 -9.84 1.23
N ALA A 27 -10.53 -10.00 -0.02
CA ALA A 27 -9.44 -10.87 -0.48
C ALA A 27 -8.08 -10.16 -0.45
N ALA A 28 -8.05 -8.90 -0.87
CA ALA A 28 -6.86 -8.06 -0.82
C ALA A 28 -7.24 -6.58 -0.79
N ILE A 29 -6.33 -5.74 -0.31
CA ILE A 29 -6.45 -4.29 -0.34
C ILE A 29 -5.24 -3.63 -0.99
N ALA A 30 -5.46 -2.42 -1.53
CA ALA A 30 -4.40 -1.55 -2.00
C ALA A 30 -4.65 -0.11 -1.50
N SER A 31 -3.62 0.50 -0.97
CA SER A 31 -3.64 1.89 -0.50
C SER A 31 -2.59 2.71 -1.23
N VAL A 32 -3.01 3.79 -1.87
CA VAL A 32 -2.12 4.76 -2.49
C VAL A 32 -2.13 6.03 -1.65
N THR A 33 -0.98 6.46 -1.14
CA THR A 33 -0.82 7.64 -0.28
C THR A 33 -1.80 7.70 0.91
N GLY A 34 -2.29 6.55 1.36
CA GLY A 34 -3.10 6.40 2.57
C GLY A 34 -2.29 5.73 3.67
N SER A 35 -2.86 5.62 4.86
CA SER A 35 -2.29 4.96 6.02
C SER A 35 -3.38 4.35 6.90
N MET A 36 -3.03 3.85 8.07
CA MET A 36 -3.99 3.45 9.11
C MET A 36 -4.14 4.59 10.13
N SER A 37 -5.40 5.00 10.42
CA SER A 37 -5.63 5.85 11.59
C SER A 37 -5.16 5.15 12.86
N VAL A 38 -4.75 5.92 13.87
CA VAL A 38 -4.38 5.37 15.19
C VAL A 38 -5.46 4.45 15.70
N PHE A 39 -6.73 4.88 15.64
CA PHE A 39 -7.87 4.07 16.04
C PHE A 39 -7.96 2.73 15.29
N SER A 40 -7.83 2.74 13.96
CA SER A 40 -7.89 1.50 13.16
C SER A 40 -6.71 0.58 13.45
N TYR A 41 -5.52 1.13 13.65
CA TYR A 41 -4.32 0.37 13.98
C TYR A 41 -4.43 -0.36 15.32
N GLU A 42 -4.90 0.32 16.35
CA GLU A 42 -5.01 -0.21 17.71
C GLU A 42 -6.18 -1.17 17.92
N ASN A 43 -7.23 -1.02 17.12
CA ASN A 43 -8.45 -1.83 17.22
C ASN A 43 -8.63 -2.80 16.05
N CYS A 44 -7.62 -3.01 15.22
CA CYS A 44 -7.69 -3.92 14.09
C CYS A 44 -7.72 -5.38 14.57
N ASN A 45 -8.74 -6.11 14.16
CA ASN A 45 -8.85 -7.56 14.40
C ASN A 45 -8.93 -8.28 13.05
N ALA A 46 -7.92 -8.07 12.22
CA ALA A 46 -7.86 -8.64 10.89
C ALA A 46 -7.49 -10.13 10.91
N GLN A 47 -8.08 -10.88 9.99
CA GLN A 47 -7.53 -12.15 9.53
C GLN A 47 -6.39 -11.88 8.55
N SER A 48 -5.62 -12.90 8.15
CA SER A 48 -4.61 -12.75 7.12
C SER A 48 -5.21 -12.18 5.84
N THR A 49 -4.66 -11.05 5.38
CA THR A 49 -5.17 -10.30 4.22
C THR A 49 -3.98 -9.81 3.40
N SER A 50 -4.03 -9.99 2.08
CA SER A 50 -3.00 -9.45 1.20
C SER A 50 -3.09 -7.93 1.12
N VAL A 51 -1.95 -7.24 1.31
CA VAL A 51 -1.87 -5.78 1.42
C VAL A 51 -0.84 -5.23 0.46
N LEU A 52 -1.24 -4.24 -0.34
CA LEU A 52 -0.37 -3.44 -1.18
C LEU A 52 -0.41 -1.98 -0.71
N GLN A 53 0.74 -1.39 -0.44
CA GLN A 53 0.91 0.03 -0.20
C GLN A 53 1.77 0.65 -1.30
N ILE A 54 1.34 1.80 -1.81
CA ILE A 54 2.13 2.67 -2.69
C ILE A 54 2.24 4.03 -2.01
N HIS A 55 3.46 4.53 -1.80
CA HIS A 55 3.68 5.79 -1.05
C HIS A 55 4.92 6.54 -1.52
N GLY A 56 4.84 7.87 -1.49
CA GLY A 56 5.94 8.76 -1.82
C GLY A 56 6.69 9.25 -0.59
N THR A 57 8.02 9.37 -0.68
CA THR A 57 8.87 9.77 0.46
C THR A 57 8.70 11.23 0.88
N VAL A 58 8.15 12.09 0.01
CA VAL A 58 7.93 13.51 0.30
C VAL A 58 6.45 13.90 0.35
N ASP A 59 5.58 12.94 0.64
CA ASP A 59 4.16 13.21 0.85
C ASP A 59 3.98 14.12 2.08
N THR A 60 3.44 15.32 1.87
CA THR A 60 3.20 16.32 2.92
C THR A 60 1.77 16.34 3.42
N VAL A 61 0.87 15.58 2.79
CA VAL A 61 -0.55 15.47 3.17
C VAL A 61 -0.76 14.26 4.09
N VAL A 62 -0.19 13.12 3.69
CA VAL A 62 -0.09 11.90 4.51
C VAL A 62 1.39 11.54 4.64
N PRO A 63 2.14 12.20 5.54
CA PRO A 63 3.56 11.99 5.70
C PRO A 63 3.93 10.52 5.92
N TYR A 64 5.01 10.09 5.26
CA TYR A 64 5.53 8.73 5.36
C TYR A 64 5.75 8.28 6.81
N ASP A 65 6.27 9.18 7.64
CA ASP A 65 6.54 8.92 9.06
C ASP A 65 5.28 8.98 9.94
N GLY A 66 4.12 9.24 9.33
CA GLY A 66 2.86 9.38 10.05
C GLY A 66 2.67 10.76 10.67
N ALA A 67 1.53 10.94 11.30
CA ALA A 67 1.19 12.13 12.07
C ALA A 67 0.27 11.74 13.23
N VAL A 68 0.81 11.79 14.43
CA VAL A 68 0.06 11.52 15.69
C VAL A 68 0.11 12.75 16.56
N THR A 69 -1.05 13.21 17.03
CA THR A 69 -1.15 14.30 18.01
C THR A 69 -1.00 13.77 19.43
N ASP A 70 -0.80 14.67 20.40
CA ASP A 70 -0.73 14.33 21.82
C ASP A 70 -2.00 13.65 22.37
N SER A 71 -3.12 13.75 21.66
CA SER A 71 -4.39 13.08 21.96
C SER A 71 -4.57 11.74 21.22
N GLU A 72 -3.50 11.18 20.65
CA GLU A 72 -3.54 9.93 19.88
C GLU A 72 -4.48 9.97 18.65
N VAL A 73 -4.80 11.17 18.21
CA VAL A 73 -5.53 11.40 16.95
C VAL A 73 -4.52 11.55 15.83
N GLY A 74 -4.78 10.87 14.70
CA GLY A 74 -3.92 10.92 13.55
C GLY A 74 -3.78 9.55 12.89
N PHE A 75 -2.62 9.31 12.30
CA PHE A 75 -2.34 8.07 11.57
C PHE A 75 -0.87 7.62 11.75
N LYS A 76 -0.67 6.33 11.60
CA LYS A 76 0.64 5.68 11.77
C LYS A 76 1.54 5.93 10.56
N GLY A 77 2.85 5.87 10.78
CA GLY A 77 3.83 5.84 9.72
C GLY A 77 3.70 4.59 8.85
N ILE A 78 4.15 4.68 7.62
CA ILE A 78 4.01 3.56 6.66
C ILE A 78 4.81 2.35 7.10
N GLU A 79 5.99 2.53 7.69
CA GLU A 79 6.77 1.40 8.24
C GLU A 79 6.02 0.70 9.39
N ASP A 80 5.34 1.44 10.26
CA ASP A 80 4.50 0.86 11.31
C ASP A 80 3.35 0.03 10.71
N VAL A 81 2.71 0.56 9.66
CA VAL A 81 1.61 -0.12 8.97
C VAL A 81 2.10 -1.40 8.28
N MET A 82 3.25 -1.36 7.60
CA MET A 82 3.85 -2.54 6.98
C MET A 82 4.25 -3.57 8.02
N GLY A 83 4.87 -3.13 9.13
CA GLY A 83 5.20 -3.97 10.26
C GLY A 83 3.97 -4.63 10.90
N PHE A 84 2.87 -3.87 11.07
CA PHE A 84 1.60 -4.40 11.56
C PHE A 84 1.08 -5.54 10.68
N TRP A 85 0.95 -5.30 9.38
CA TRP A 85 0.39 -6.30 8.46
C TRP A 85 1.30 -7.51 8.28
N SER A 86 2.61 -7.32 8.24
CA SER A 86 3.57 -8.41 8.15
C SER A 86 3.52 -9.31 9.39
N ASN A 87 3.41 -8.72 10.59
CA ASN A 87 3.24 -9.48 11.82
C ASN A 87 1.86 -10.17 11.90
N ASN A 88 0.77 -9.45 11.57
CA ASN A 88 -0.58 -9.99 11.57
C ASN A 88 -0.71 -11.20 10.64
N ASN A 89 -0.06 -11.14 9.49
CA ASN A 89 -0.05 -12.18 8.48
C ASN A 89 0.99 -13.28 8.74
N ALA A 90 1.80 -13.15 9.81
CA ALA A 90 2.89 -14.06 10.16
C ALA A 90 3.88 -14.27 8.99
N CYS A 91 4.23 -13.18 8.30
CA CYS A 91 5.20 -13.18 7.21
C CYS A 91 6.65 -13.30 7.72
N ASN A 92 7.57 -13.62 6.81
CA ASN A 92 8.98 -13.33 7.04
C ASN A 92 9.15 -11.80 7.15
N LEU A 93 9.74 -11.34 8.26
CA LEU A 93 9.91 -9.91 8.55
C LEU A 93 11.09 -9.26 7.81
N GLU A 94 11.93 -10.07 7.15
CA GLU A 94 12.98 -9.61 6.24
C GLU A 94 12.43 -9.59 4.82
N PRO A 95 12.00 -8.43 4.29
CA PRO A 95 11.42 -8.36 2.95
C PRO A 95 12.49 -8.55 1.87
N SER A 96 12.11 -9.11 0.75
CA SER A 96 12.90 -8.94 -0.47
C SER A 96 12.73 -7.50 -0.96
N ILE A 97 13.84 -6.88 -1.39
CA ILE A 97 13.86 -5.48 -1.85
C ILE A 97 14.46 -5.43 -3.25
N ALA A 98 13.73 -4.87 -4.17
CA ALA A 98 14.18 -4.57 -5.53
C ALA A 98 14.12 -3.06 -5.78
N THR A 99 15.14 -2.51 -6.43
CA THR A 99 15.10 -1.14 -6.93
C THR A 99 14.22 -1.10 -8.19
N LEU A 100 13.36 -0.10 -8.27
CA LEU A 100 12.54 0.16 -9.47
C LEU A 100 13.42 0.71 -10.59
N SER A 101 13.05 0.45 -11.84
CA SER A 101 13.72 1.07 -12.98
C SER A 101 13.30 2.52 -13.10
N ASP A 102 14.25 3.43 -13.32
CA ASP A 102 13.98 4.83 -13.67
C ASP A 102 13.45 4.88 -15.12
N ILE A 103 12.13 4.80 -15.26
CA ILE A 103 11.43 4.83 -16.56
C ILE A 103 11.17 6.26 -16.99
N SER A 104 10.93 7.15 -16.03
CA SER A 104 10.71 8.59 -16.26
C SER A 104 11.97 9.28 -16.76
N GLY A 105 13.15 8.75 -16.44
CA GLY A 105 14.45 9.32 -16.83
C GLY A 105 14.82 10.58 -16.07
N ASP A 106 14.24 10.79 -14.89
CA ASP A 106 14.49 11.97 -14.04
C ASP A 106 15.66 11.75 -13.04
N GLY A 107 16.18 10.53 -13.00
CA GLY A 107 17.28 10.11 -12.11
C GLY A 107 16.84 9.74 -10.72
N VAL A 108 15.52 9.67 -10.48
CA VAL A 108 14.92 9.24 -9.22
C VAL A 108 14.10 7.98 -9.47
N SER A 109 14.05 7.09 -8.52
CA SER A 109 13.24 5.87 -8.63
C SER A 109 12.68 5.52 -7.25
N GLY A 110 12.49 4.26 -6.98
CA GLY A 110 11.99 3.80 -5.69
C GLY A 110 12.38 2.36 -5.41
N THR A 111 11.74 1.77 -4.45
CA THR A 111 11.92 0.37 -4.09
C THR A 111 10.59 -0.36 -4.06
N HIS A 112 10.59 -1.61 -4.48
CA HIS A 112 9.53 -2.57 -4.26
C HIS A 112 9.97 -3.56 -3.19
N ARG A 113 9.24 -3.61 -2.09
CA ARG A 113 9.48 -4.52 -0.96
C ARG A 113 8.37 -5.54 -0.87
N ILE A 114 8.72 -6.81 -0.68
CA ILE A 114 7.76 -7.90 -0.56
C ILE A 114 8.07 -8.68 0.72
N TYR A 115 7.12 -8.69 1.64
CA TYR A 115 7.09 -9.58 2.80
C TYR A 115 6.32 -10.84 2.38
N SER A 116 7.03 -11.94 2.26
CA SER A 116 6.52 -13.23 1.79
C SER A 116 6.52 -14.30 2.89
N GLU A 117 6.24 -15.53 2.51
CA GLU A 117 6.16 -16.67 3.44
C GLU A 117 5.15 -16.45 4.57
N CYS A 118 4.08 -15.72 4.26
CA CYS A 118 3.03 -15.40 5.20
C CYS A 118 2.08 -16.59 5.40
N ALA A 119 1.38 -16.63 6.54
CA ALA A 119 0.31 -17.60 6.75
C ALA A 119 -0.79 -17.41 5.69
N ASN A 120 -1.43 -18.53 5.30
CA ASN A 120 -2.52 -18.55 4.31
C ASN A 120 -2.14 -17.99 2.91
N ASP A 121 -0.87 -18.10 2.52
CA ASP A 121 -0.37 -17.68 1.20
C ASP A 121 -0.74 -16.23 0.80
N VAL A 122 -0.83 -15.32 1.77
CA VAL A 122 -1.00 -13.88 1.51
C VAL A 122 0.36 -13.20 1.37
N GLU A 123 0.38 -11.94 0.98
CA GLU A 123 1.60 -11.11 0.91
C GLU A 123 1.35 -9.69 1.40
N VAL A 124 2.40 -9.04 1.88
CA VAL A 124 2.43 -7.60 2.14
C VAL A 124 3.48 -6.96 1.24
N GLN A 125 3.09 -5.96 0.48
CA GLN A 125 3.97 -5.29 -0.47
C GLN A 125 3.97 -3.78 -0.26
N LEU A 126 5.14 -3.15 -0.45
CA LEU A 126 5.32 -1.71 -0.42
C LEU A 126 6.08 -1.25 -1.67
N TYR A 127 5.47 -0.37 -2.44
CA TYR A 127 6.16 0.48 -3.41
C TYR A 127 6.44 1.82 -2.75
N LEU A 128 7.72 2.08 -2.46
CA LEU A 128 8.18 3.33 -1.88
C LEU A 128 8.87 4.14 -2.98
N LEU A 129 8.31 5.30 -3.31
CA LEU A 129 8.74 6.13 -4.43
C LEU A 129 9.50 7.35 -3.91
N GLU A 130 10.75 7.48 -4.33
CA GLU A 130 11.60 8.60 -3.93
C GLU A 130 11.13 9.91 -4.58
N GLY A 131 11.08 10.99 -3.79
CA GLY A 131 10.73 12.32 -4.29
C GLY A 131 9.27 12.51 -4.70
N VAL A 132 8.43 11.47 -4.59
CA VAL A 132 6.99 11.55 -4.92
C VAL A 132 6.21 12.08 -3.73
N GLY A 133 5.28 13.00 -4.00
CA GLY A 133 4.38 13.61 -3.03
C GLY A 133 3.05 12.86 -2.89
N HIS A 134 1.99 13.63 -2.54
CA HIS A 134 0.64 13.10 -2.40
C HIS A 134 -0.04 12.96 -3.76
N ASP A 135 0.27 11.90 -4.49
CA ASP A 135 -0.19 11.71 -5.85
C ASP A 135 -0.62 10.26 -6.13
N TRP A 136 -1.29 10.06 -7.27
CA TRP A 136 -1.59 8.75 -7.83
C TRP A 136 -0.57 8.46 -8.94
N PRO A 137 0.50 7.71 -8.69
CA PRO A 137 1.56 7.52 -9.66
C PRO A 137 1.09 6.77 -10.91
N GLU A 138 1.31 7.38 -12.06
CA GLU A 138 1.01 6.82 -13.37
C GLU A 138 2.09 7.21 -14.38
N ASN A 139 2.45 6.29 -15.26
CA ASN A 139 3.54 6.46 -16.22
C ASN A 139 3.06 6.70 -17.66
N TYR A 140 1.84 7.20 -17.86
CA TYR A 140 1.34 7.54 -19.18
C TYR A 140 1.35 9.05 -19.44
N GLU A 141 1.60 9.41 -20.70
CA GLU A 141 1.44 10.80 -21.15
C GLU A 141 -0.05 11.17 -21.12
N VAL A 142 -0.42 12.11 -20.27
CA VAL A 142 -1.75 12.71 -20.31
C VAL A 142 -1.77 13.72 -21.47
N ASP A 143 -2.64 13.51 -22.45
CA ASP A 143 -2.85 14.34 -23.63
C ASP A 143 -2.76 15.85 -23.32
N GLY A 144 -1.61 16.44 -23.62
CA GLY A 144 -1.45 17.87 -23.94
C GLY A 144 -1.77 18.92 -22.89
N ASN A 145 -2.21 18.58 -21.69
CA ASN A 145 -2.64 19.54 -20.65
C ASN A 145 -1.83 19.47 -19.35
N GLY A 146 -0.57 19.06 -19.44
CA GLY A 146 0.39 19.27 -18.34
C GLY A 146 0.10 18.48 -17.06
N GLY A 147 -0.32 17.26 -17.17
CA GLY A 147 -0.23 16.31 -16.07
C GLY A 147 1.23 16.11 -15.70
N THR A 148 1.62 16.44 -14.48
CA THR A 148 3.00 16.49 -13.99
C THR A 148 3.55 15.11 -13.63
N GLY A 149 2.99 14.01 -14.14
CA GLY A 149 3.26 12.70 -13.59
C GLY A 149 3.80 11.71 -14.59
N GLN A 150 5.03 11.84 -15.02
CA GLN A 150 5.78 10.66 -15.45
C GLN A 150 6.38 10.03 -14.20
N TYR A 151 5.79 8.95 -13.73
CA TYR A 151 6.32 8.16 -12.64
C TYR A 151 6.87 6.84 -13.17
N ASP A 152 7.74 6.18 -12.40
CA ASP A 152 8.34 4.90 -12.76
C ASP A 152 7.39 3.72 -12.69
N ILE A 153 6.18 3.95 -12.22
CA ILE A 153 5.15 2.93 -12.07
C ILE A 153 3.79 3.39 -12.59
N ASN A 154 2.93 2.41 -12.85
CA ASN A 154 1.50 2.60 -13.07
C ASN A 154 0.72 1.94 -11.93
N SER A 155 0.21 2.75 -11.00
CA SER A 155 -0.48 2.26 -9.80
C SER A 155 -1.70 1.41 -10.14
N ALA A 156 -2.46 1.76 -11.17
CA ALA A 156 -3.66 1.02 -11.56
C ALA A 156 -3.32 -0.40 -12.05
N GLU A 157 -2.28 -0.54 -12.87
CA GLU A 157 -1.81 -1.83 -13.36
C GLU A 157 -1.25 -2.69 -12.22
N ILE A 158 -0.39 -2.12 -11.37
CA ILE A 158 0.19 -2.82 -10.22
C ILE A 158 -0.92 -3.33 -9.28
N ILE A 159 -1.90 -2.48 -8.95
CA ILE A 159 -3.03 -2.86 -8.11
C ILE A 159 -3.84 -3.99 -8.74
N TRP A 160 -4.11 -3.89 -10.05
CA TRP A 160 -4.85 -4.93 -10.76
C TRP A 160 -4.10 -6.26 -10.80
N GLU A 161 -2.81 -6.23 -11.11
CA GLU A 161 -1.94 -7.43 -11.09
C GLU A 161 -1.87 -8.04 -9.70
N PHE A 162 -1.69 -7.21 -8.66
CA PHE A 162 -1.70 -7.67 -7.28
C PHE A 162 -3.01 -8.38 -6.94
N PHE A 163 -4.16 -7.76 -7.22
CA PHE A 163 -5.47 -8.35 -6.92
C PHE A 163 -5.72 -9.65 -7.68
N ASN A 164 -5.21 -9.77 -8.91
CA ASN A 164 -5.35 -10.99 -9.69
C ASN A 164 -4.63 -12.20 -9.09
N ASN A 165 -3.64 -11.97 -8.21
CA ASN A 165 -2.90 -13.04 -7.57
C ASN A 165 -3.61 -13.63 -6.35
N PHE A 166 -4.62 -12.98 -5.80
CA PHE A 166 -5.21 -13.37 -4.52
C PHE A 166 -6.72 -13.59 -4.58
N ASP A 167 -7.20 -14.44 -3.70
CA ASP A 167 -8.61 -14.58 -3.34
C ASP A 167 -8.74 -14.66 -1.81
N GLN A 168 -9.92 -14.99 -1.31
CA GLN A 168 -10.17 -15.09 0.14
C GLN A 168 -9.43 -16.24 0.83
N LEU A 169 -8.82 -17.13 0.07
CA LEU A 169 -8.02 -18.25 0.57
C LEU A 169 -6.51 -17.99 0.48
N GLY A 170 -6.12 -16.84 -0.01
CA GLY A 170 -4.73 -16.45 -0.26
C GLY A 170 -4.37 -16.40 -1.74
N ARG A 171 -3.14 -16.78 -2.09
CA ARG A 171 -2.66 -16.78 -3.48
C ARG A 171 -3.41 -17.82 -4.31
N LYS A 172 -3.91 -17.42 -5.45
CA LYS A 172 -4.54 -18.32 -6.44
C LYS A 172 -3.51 -19.31 -6.98
N GLN A 173 -3.94 -20.55 -7.12
CA GLN A 173 -3.15 -21.65 -7.71
C GLN A 173 -3.24 -21.66 -9.23
#